data_96326c2b12516bee6c2be03c703627f5
#
_entry.id   96326c2b12516bee6c2be03c703627f5
#
_cell.length_a   1.000
_cell.length_b   1.000
_cell.length_c   1.000
_cell.angle_alpha   90.00
_cell.angle_beta   90.00
_cell.angle_gamma   90.00
#
_symmetry.space_group_name_H-M   'P 1'
#
loop_
_entity.id
_entity.type
_entity.pdbx_description
1 polymer ?
#
loop_
_entity_poly.entity_id
_entity_poly.type
_entity_poly.pdbx_seq_one_letter_code
_entity_poly.pdbx_strand_id
1 'polypeptide(L)'
;MTATTISQLFQEYKQERNVKITEDQFTSFVVFFPSLLVIISDGVVDMEEWEYLQQLSLFMAKSFKKEGDSDSNVNELSKCYLLEIGYIIKHLKWYQPGFLAALKSYLDENPDDKASVLDTIQLFADASDGTSAEEAEKIKHLSDYLGLQ
;
A
#
# COMPACT_ATOMS: atom_id res chain seq x y z
N MET A 1 1.20 1.37 -25.59
CA MET A 1 0.89 1.86 -24.25
C MET A 1 2.07 1.55 -23.34
N THR A 2 2.68 2.60 -22.83
CA THR A 2 3.81 2.42 -21.92
C THR A 2 3.33 1.90 -20.58
N ALA A 3 3.99 0.88 -20.04
CA ALA A 3 3.66 0.37 -18.71
C ALA A 3 3.90 1.47 -17.67
N THR A 4 2.94 1.64 -16.76
CA THR A 4 3.08 2.59 -15.67
C THR A 4 4.18 2.09 -14.72
N THR A 5 5.13 2.95 -14.42
CA THR A 5 6.19 2.66 -13.46
C THR A 5 5.94 3.43 -12.16
N ILE A 6 6.59 2.99 -11.08
CA ILE A 6 6.50 3.71 -9.80
C ILE A 6 7.01 5.14 -9.96
N SER A 7 8.09 5.33 -10.71
CA SER A 7 8.67 6.65 -10.93
C SER A 7 7.69 7.59 -11.65
N GLN A 8 7.03 7.10 -12.69
CA GLN A 8 6.02 7.88 -13.42
C GLN A 8 4.83 8.21 -12.53
N LEU A 9 4.35 7.24 -11.79
CA LEU A 9 3.22 7.42 -10.87
C LEU A 9 3.57 8.45 -9.78
N PHE A 10 4.78 8.39 -9.25
CA PHE A 10 5.24 9.33 -8.23
C PHE A 10 5.25 10.76 -8.76
N GLN A 11 5.73 10.98 -10.00
CA GLN A 11 5.75 12.32 -10.59
C GLN A 11 4.33 12.87 -10.73
N GLU A 12 3.38 12.05 -11.18
CA GLU A 12 1.98 12.46 -11.29
C GLU A 12 1.38 12.77 -9.93
N TYR A 13 1.61 11.90 -8.95
CA TYR A 13 1.10 12.06 -7.60
C TYR A 13 1.64 13.33 -6.95
N LYS A 14 2.93 13.58 -7.12
CA LYS A 14 3.60 14.75 -6.56
C LYS A 14 3.04 16.05 -7.13
N GLN A 15 2.69 16.06 -8.42
CA GLN A 15 2.08 17.24 -9.05
C GLN A 15 0.69 17.52 -8.47
N GLU A 16 -0.08 16.48 -8.16
CA GLU A 16 -1.43 16.63 -7.63
C GLU A 16 -1.44 16.96 -6.14
N ARG A 17 -0.53 16.36 -5.36
CA ARG A 17 -0.58 16.43 -3.91
C ARG A 17 0.48 17.32 -3.28
N ASN A 18 1.55 17.62 -3.98
CA ASN A 18 2.68 18.40 -3.45
C ASN A 18 3.20 17.80 -2.12
N VAL A 19 3.41 16.49 -2.13
CA VAL A 19 3.85 15.76 -0.94
C VAL A 19 5.33 15.95 -0.66
N LYS A 20 5.72 15.74 0.61
CA LYS A 20 7.11 15.87 1.05
C LYS A 20 7.83 14.53 1.15
N ILE A 21 7.21 13.46 0.71
CA ILE A 21 7.83 12.13 0.74
C ILE A 21 8.74 11.94 -0.47
N THR A 22 9.74 11.08 -0.31
CA THR A 22 10.67 10.74 -1.40
C THR A 22 10.07 9.66 -2.29
N GLU A 23 10.69 9.43 -3.46
CA GLU A 23 10.26 8.35 -4.34
C GLU A 23 10.38 6.98 -3.66
N ASP A 24 11.44 6.77 -2.88
CA ASP A 24 11.61 5.51 -2.12
C ASP A 24 10.50 5.32 -1.11
N GLN A 25 10.11 6.39 -0.42
CA GLN A 25 8.98 6.34 0.52
C GLN A 25 7.67 6.10 -0.20
N PHE A 26 7.49 6.70 -1.38
CA PHE A 26 6.31 6.48 -2.20
C PHE A 26 6.23 5.02 -2.68
N THR A 27 7.38 4.39 -2.94
CA THR A 27 7.43 2.98 -3.33
C THR A 27 6.74 2.10 -2.28
N SER A 28 6.83 2.46 -0.99
CA SER A 28 6.12 1.74 0.06
C SER A 28 4.61 1.77 -0.15
N PHE A 29 4.05 2.89 -0.57
CA PHE A 29 2.61 2.96 -0.88
C PHE A 29 2.23 1.96 -1.96
N VAL A 30 3.07 1.86 -2.99
CA VAL A 30 2.80 0.96 -4.11
C VAL A 30 2.89 -0.50 -3.64
N VAL A 31 3.95 -0.84 -2.90
CA VAL A 31 4.20 -2.21 -2.44
C VAL A 31 3.12 -2.65 -1.44
N PHE A 32 2.67 -1.76 -0.57
CA PHE A 32 1.66 -2.08 0.45
C PHE A 32 0.23 -1.77 0.01
N PHE A 33 0.04 -1.28 -1.21
CA PHE A 33 -1.29 -0.96 -1.73
C PHE A 33 -2.25 -2.16 -1.72
N PRO A 34 -1.82 -3.40 -2.07
CA PRO A 34 -2.72 -4.55 -1.97
C PRO A 34 -3.24 -4.79 -0.56
N SER A 35 -2.40 -4.59 0.47
CA SER A 35 -2.84 -4.71 1.86
C SER A 35 -3.90 -3.67 2.19
N LEU A 36 -3.74 -2.44 1.70
CA LEU A 36 -4.74 -1.40 1.84
C LEU A 36 -6.09 -1.84 1.24
N LEU A 37 -6.06 -2.40 0.03
CA LEU A 37 -7.27 -2.84 -0.64
C LEU A 37 -7.97 -3.96 0.12
N VAL A 38 -7.21 -4.87 0.75
CA VAL A 38 -7.79 -5.95 1.54
C VAL A 38 -8.44 -5.38 2.80
N ILE A 39 -7.80 -4.44 3.47
CA ILE A 39 -8.35 -3.80 4.68
C ILE A 39 -9.71 -3.15 4.38
N ILE A 40 -9.85 -2.49 3.23
CA ILE A 40 -11.06 -1.77 2.87
C ILE A 40 -11.93 -2.54 1.86
N SER A 41 -11.82 -3.86 1.83
CA SER A 41 -12.46 -4.69 0.80
C SER A 41 -13.99 -4.61 0.78
N ASP A 42 -14.61 -4.26 1.90
CA ASP A 42 -16.06 -4.08 1.98
C ASP A 42 -16.54 -2.71 1.48
N GLY A 43 -15.60 -1.83 1.11
CA GLY A 43 -15.92 -0.51 0.54
C GLY A 43 -16.27 0.56 1.56
N VAL A 44 -16.37 0.21 2.83
CA VAL A 44 -16.67 1.14 3.91
C VAL A 44 -15.53 1.13 4.91
N VAL A 45 -15.02 2.31 5.26
CA VAL A 45 -13.96 2.41 6.26
C VAL A 45 -14.59 2.73 7.61
N ASP A 46 -14.73 1.71 8.45
CA ASP A 46 -15.22 1.88 9.82
C ASP A 46 -14.05 2.15 10.78
N MET A 47 -14.36 2.26 12.08
CA MET A 47 -13.32 2.58 13.08
C MET A 47 -12.28 1.47 13.20
N GLU A 48 -12.69 0.22 13.12
CA GLU A 48 -11.79 -0.92 13.20
C GLU A 48 -10.83 -0.95 12.00
N GLU A 49 -11.37 -0.72 10.81
CA GLU A 49 -10.56 -0.66 9.60
C GLU A 49 -9.60 0.53 9.64
N TRP A 50 -10.04 1.66 10.17
CA TRP A 50 -9.17 2.82 10.35
C TRP A 50 -8.01 2.51 11.28
N GLU A 51 -8.23 1.73 12.33
CA GLU A 51 -7.16 1.28 13.22
C GLU A 51 -6.15 0.41 12.47
N TYR A 52 -6.62 -0.49 11.59
CA TYR A 52 -5.72 -1.29 10.76
C TYR A 52 -4.92 -0.43 9.80
N LEU A 53 -5.52 0.61 9.25
CA LEU A 53 -4.81 1.56 8.38
C LEU A 53 -3.72 2.30 9.16
N GLN A 54 -3.98 2.64 10.41
CA GLN A 54 -2.96 3.25 11.28
C GLN A 54 -1.79 2.27 11.51
N GLN A 55 -2.09 1.00 11.75
CA GLN A 55 -1.08 -0.03 11.91
C GLN A 55 -0.27 -0.22 10.62
N LEU A 56 -0.94 -0.20 9.48
CA LEU A 56 -0.26 -0.31 8.18
C LEU A 56 0.69 0.86 7.97
N SER A 57 0.23 2.08 8.27
CA SER A 57 1.05 3.28 8.14
C SER A 57 2.31 3.19 9.02
N LEU A 58 2.16 2.71 10.24
CA LEU A 58 3.28 2.56 11.15
C LEU A 58 4.24 1.46 10.65
N PHE A 59 3.70 0.37 10.16
CA PHE A 59 4.50 -0.74 9.59
C PHE A 59 5.34 -0.23 8.41
N MET A 60 4.73 0.55 7.52
CA MET A 60 5.43 1.14 6.38
C MET A 60 6.54 2.08 6.84
N ALA A 61 6.26 2.93 7.82
CA ALA A 61 7.24 3.87 8.34
C ALA A 61 8.42 3.16 8.98
N LYS A 62 8.17 2.09 9.72
CA LYS A 62 9.24 1.28 10.34
C LYS A 62 10.10 0.58 9.29
N SER A 63 9.51 0.20 8.16
CA SER A 63 10.26 -0.43 7.07
C SER A 63 11.31 0.52 6.47
N PHE A 64 11.11 1.84 6.64
CA PHE A 64 12.04 2.86 6.19
C PHE A 64 12.96 3.37 7.28
N LYS A 65 12.89 2.80 8.48
CA LYS A 65 13.77 3.22 9.57
C LYS A 65 15.21 2.87 9.23
N LYS A 66 16.03 3.90 9.12
CA LYS A 66 17.46 3.74 8.89
C LYS A 66 18.19 3.78 10.22
N GLU A 67 19.42 3.25 10.24
CA GLU A 67 20.26 3.33 11.42
C GLU A 67 20.43 4.81 11.81
N GLY A 68 20.13 5.09 13.07
CA GLY A 68 20.20 6.46 13.59
C GLY A 68 18.89 7.23 13.57
N ASP A 69 17.82 6.69 12.94
CA ASP A 69 16.52 7.33 12.95
C ASP A 69 15.89 7.20 14.34
N SER A 70 15.26 8.29 14.79
CA SER A 70 14.55 8.31 16.06
C SER A 70 13.12 7.77 15.91
N ASP A 71 12.52 7.35 17.03
CA ASP A 71 11.11 6.95 17.03
C ASP A 71 10.19 8.13 16.64
N SER A 72 10.62 9.35 16.95
CA SER A 72 9.90 10.57 16.56
C SER A 72 9.80 10.70 15.04
N ASN A 73 10.90 10.41 14.31
CA ASN A 73 10.89 10.46 12.84
C ASN A 73 9.98 9.38 12.24
N VAL A 74 9.98 8.19 12.84
CA VAL A 74 9.09 7.11 12.41
C VAL A 74 7.63 7.52 12.61
N ASN A 75 7.30 8.13 13.75
CA ASN A 75 5.93 8.57 14.03
C ASN A 75 5.48 9.67 13.07
N GLU A 76 6.35 10.60 12.72
CA GLU A 76 6.02 11.65 11.76
C GLU A 76 5.77 11.07 10.37
N LEU A 77 6.60 10.14 9.94
CA LEU A 77 6.42 9.49 8.64
C LEU A 77 5.13 8.67 8.62
N SER A 78 4.82 7.98 9.73
CA SER A 78 3.58 7.22 9.86
C SER A 78 2.35 8.13 9.70
N LYS A 79 2.39 9.30 10.32
CA LYS A 79 1.29 10.29 10.19
C LYS A 79 1.15 10.79 8.75
N CYS A 80 2.28 11.04 8.08
CA CYS A 80 2.26 11.42 6.67
C CYS A 80 1.65 10.33 5.81
N TYR A 81 2.05 9.08 6.02
CA TYR A 81 1.50 7.95 5.28
C TYR A 81 0.00 7.82 5.52
N LEU A 82 -0.46 7.95 6.76
CA LEU A 82 -1.88 7.83 7.08
C LEU A 82 -2.70 8.91 6.38
N LEU A 83 -2.18 10.13 6.35
CA LEU A 83 -2.83 11.24 5.68
C LEU A 83 -2.97 10.97 4.17
N GLU A 84 -1.91 10.47 3.54
CA GLU A 84 -1.93 10.14 2.12
C GLU A 84 -2.84 8.94 1.84
N ILE A 85 -2.85 7.95 2.71
CA ILE A 85 -3.76 6.80 2.59
C ILE A 85 -5.22 7.29 2.58
N GLY A 86 -5.58 8.22 3.47
CA GLY A 86 -6.91 8.79 3.50
C GLY A 86 -7.28 9.47 2.18
N TYR A 87 -6.34 10.22 1.60
CA TYR A 87 -6.55 10.87 0.31
C TYR A 87 -6.72 9.84 -0.81
N ILE A 88 -5.87 8.82 -0.84
CA ILE A 88 -5.94 7.78 -1.86
C ILE A 88 -7.28 7.04 -1.78
N ILE A 89 -7.76 6.74 -0.58
CA ILE A 89 -9.05 6.07 -0.39
C ILE A 89 -10.20 6.90 -0.94
N LYS A 90 -10.19 8.22 -0.71
CA LYS A 90 -11.21 9.13 -1.24
C LYS A 90 -11.24 9.16 -2.77
N HIS A 91 -10.12 8.88 -3.40
CA HIS A 91 -9.97 8.92 -4.86
C HIS A 91 -9.57 7.56 -5.40
N LEU A 92 -10.03 6.48 -4.76
CA LEU A 92 -9.57 5.13 -5.05
C LEU A 92 -9.81 4.71 -6.49
N LYS A 93 -10.95 5.04 -7.06
CA LYS A 93 -11.27 4.71 -8.45
C LYS A 93 -10.27 5.32 -9.43
N TRP A 94 -9.74 6.48 -9.08
CA TRP A 94 -8.75 7.17 -9.90
C TRP A 94 -7.38 6.54 -9.76
N TYR A 95 -6.95 6.24 -8.52
CA TYR A 95 -5.58 5.79 -8.25
C TYR A 95 -5.36 4.29 -8.36
N GLN A 96 -6.40 3.48 -8.10
CA GLN A 96 -6.23 2.03 -8.02
C GLN A 96 -5.58 1.41 -9.27
N PRO A 97 -6.04 1.72 -10.50
CA PRO A 97 -5.42 1.11 -11.69
C PRO A 97 -3.94 1.46 -11.83
N GLY A 98 -3.57 2.71 -11.55
CA GLY A 98 -2.19 3.16 -11.66
C GLY A 98 -1.28 2.50 -10.63
N PHE A 99 -1.75 2.42 -9.37
CA PHE A 99 -0.96 1.78 -8.32
C PHE A 99 -0.74 0.29 -8.60
N LEU A 100 -1.78 -0.41 -9.04
CA LEU A 100 -1.67 -1.83 -9.34
C LEU A 100 -0.78 -2.10 -10.55
N ALA A 101 -0.89 -1.27 -11.60
CA ALA A 101 -0.04 -1.40 -12.78
C ALA A 101 1.43 -1.14 -12.43
N ALA A 102 1.70 -0.11 -11.62
CA ALA A 102 3.05 0.20 -11.19
C ALA A 102 3.64 -0.92 -10.34
N LEU A 103 2.84 -1.49 -9.44
CA LEU A 103 3.29 -2.61 -8.61
C LEU A 103 3.58 -3.85 -9.46
N LYS A 104 2.74 -4.14 -10.44
CA LYS A 104 2.97 -5.28 -11.35
C LYS A 104 4.29 -5.12 -12.09
N SER A 105 4.57 -3.93 -12.62
CA SER A 105 5.84 -3.65 -13.29
C SER A 105 7.02 -3.82 -12.34
N TYR A 106 6.88 -3.34 -11.12
CA TYR A 106 7.92 -3.47 -10.09
C TYR A 106 8.20 -4.93 -9.77
N LEU A 107 7.15 -5.75 -9.60
CA LEU A 107 7.32 -7.17 -9.26
C LEU A 107 7.85 -7.99 -10.42
N ASP A 108 7.56 -7.60 -11.66
CA ASP A 108 8.15 -8.25 -12.83
C ASP A 108 9.67 -8.06 -12.87
N GLU A 109 10.14 -6.90 -12.40
CA GLU A 109 11.57 -6.60 -12.31
C GLU A 109 12.20 -7.13 -11.01
N ASN A 110 11.39 -7.33 -9.96
CA ASN A 110 11.83 -7.75 -8.64
C ASN A 110 10.99 -8.93 -8.16
N PRO A 111 11.08 -10.10 -8.83
CA PRO A 111 10.21 -11.24 -8.50
C PRO A 111 10.41 -11.79 -7.10
N ASP A 112 11.56 -11.54 -6.49
CA ASP A 112 11.83 -12.00 -5.12
C ASP A 112 10.95 -11.28 -4.09
N ASP A 113 10.42 -10.11 -4.44
CA ASP A 113 9.56 -9.34 -3.53
C ASP A 113 8.11 -9.84 -3.50
N LYS A 114 7.74 -10.73 -4.40
CA LYS A 114 6.37 -11.27 -4.46
C LYS A 114 5.96 -11.96 -3.16
N ALA A 115 6.84 -12.77 -2.59
CA ALA A 115 6.56 -13.46 -1.34
C ALA A 115 6.32 -12.47 -0.20
N SER A 116 7.10 -11.40 -0.14
CA SER A 116 6.97 -10.37 0.87
C SER A 116 5.63 -9.63 0.75
N VAL A 117 5.21 -9.32 -0.47
CA VAL A 117 3.91 -8.67 -0.72
C VAL A 117 2.77 -9.59 -0.26
N LEU A 118 2.82 -10.87 -0.63
CA LEU A 118 1.80 -11.82 -0.24
C LEU A 118 1.73 -12.00 1.28
N ASP A 119 2.89 -12.10 1.94
CA ASP A 119 2.96 -12.25 3.39
C ASP A 119 2.34 -11.04 4.10
N THR A 120 2.56 -9.83 3.59
CA THR A 120 1.99 -8.62 4.17
C THR A 120 0.47 -8.57 3.98
N ILE A 121 -0.02 -8.99 2.83
CA ILE A 121 -1.46 -9.11 2.58
C ILE A 121 -2.09 -10.06 3.60
N GLN A 122 -1.48 -11.22 3.80
CA GLN A 122 -1.97 -12.23 4.75
C GLN A 122 -1.95 -11.70 6.18
N LEU A 123 -0.88 -10.98 6.55
CA LEU A 123 -0.75 -10.42 7.89
C LEU A 123 -1.94 -9.51 8.25
N PHE A 124 -2.32 -8.63 7.34
CA PHE A 124 -3.41 -7.69 7.58
C PHE A 124 -4.79 -8.34 7.42
N ALA A 125 -4.91 -9.35 6.57
CA ALA A 125 -6.15 -10.12 6.45
C ALA A 125 -6.43 -10.93 7.72
N ASP A 126 -5.39 -11.54 8.29
CA ASP A 126 -5.52 -12.38 9.49
C ASP A 126 -5.73 -11.54 10.77
N ALA A 127 -5.31 -10.27 10.76
CA ALA A 127 -5.47 -9.37 11.90
C ALA A 127 -6.93 -8.99 12.15
N SER A 128 -7.76 -8.99 11.11
CA SER A 128 -9.21 -8.84 11.27
C SER A 128 -9.81 -10.20 11.64
N ASP A 129 -10.93 -10.23 12.37
CA ASP A 129 -11.54 -11.42 12.97
C ASP A 129 -11.89 -12.53 11.95
N GLY A 130 -10.86 -13.07 11.30
CA GLY A 130 -11.01 -14.05 10.24
C GLY A 130 -11.17 -13.38 8.89
N THR A 131 -10.79 -14.09 7.84
CA THR A 131 -10.89 -13.59 6.47
C THR A 131 -12.35 -13.70 5.99
N SER A 132 -12.98 -12.58 5.66
CA SER A 132 -14.32 -12.58 5.09
C SER A 132 -14.29 -13.11 3.65
N ALA A 133 -15.49 -13.43 3.11
CA ALA A 133 -15.59 -13.87 1.72
C ALA A 133 -15.09 -12.77 0.75
N GLU A 134 -15.41 -11.51 1.03
CA GLU A 134 -14.97 -10.37 0.23
C GLU A 134 -13.45 -10.22 0.28
N GLU A 135 -12.86 -10.37 1.47
CA GLU A 135 -11.40 -10.30 1.63
C GLU A 135 -10.70 -11.42 0.88
N ALA A 136 -11.22 -12.66 1.00
CA ALA A 136 -10.63 -13.81 0.31
C ALA A 136 -10.67 -13.63 -1.20
N GLU A 137 -11.80 -13.14 -1.72
CA GLU A 137 -11.95 -12.86 -3.15
C GLU A 137 -10.99 -11.77 -3.61
N LYS A 138 -10.84 -10.71 -2.82
CA LYS A 138 -9.91 -9.62 -3.13
C LYS A 138 -8.47 -10.12 -3.15
N ILE A 139 -8.08 -10.94 -2.18
CA ILE A 139 -6.74 -11.53 -2.13
C ILE A 139 -6.47 -12.38 -3.38
N LYS A 140 -7.46 -13.19 -3.77
CA LYS A 140 -7.34 -14.02 -4.97
C LYS A 140 -7.15 -13.17 -6.23
N HIS A 141 -7.97 -12.13 -6.40
CA HIS A 141 -7.87 -11.23 -7.55
C HIS A 141 -6.50 -10.54 -7.59
N LEU A 142 -6.03 -10.07 -6.45
CA LEU A 142 -4.72 -9.41 -6.37
C LEU A 142 -3.59 -10.38 -6.65
N SER A 143 -3.65 -11.59 -6.11
CA SER A 143 -2.64 -12.62 -6.33
C SER A 143 -2.57 -13.03 -7.81
N ASP A 144 -3.72 -13.18 -8.45
CA ASP A 144 -3.78 -13.53 -9.87
C ASP A 144 -3.24 -12.39 -10.74
N TYR A 145 -3.66 -11.16 -10.46
CA TYR A 145 -3.23 -10.01 -11.25
C TYR A 145 -1.73 -9.74 -11.11
N LEU A 146 -1.21 -9.84 -9.89
CA LEU A 146 0.19 -9.53 -9.61
C LEU A 146 1.12 -10.72 -9.77
N GLY A 147 0.57 -11.90 -9.98
CA GLY A 147 1.38 -13.12 -10.12
C GLY A 147 2.12 -13.48 -8.85
N LEU A 148 1.47 -13.39 -7.70
CA LEU A 148 2.10 -13.61 -6.40
C LEU A 148 2.33 -15.08 -6.04
N GLN A 149 1.74 -15.99 -6.77
CA GLN A 149 1.90 -17.43 -6.53
C GLN A 149 3.04 -18.02 -7.31
#